data_e24c691d64f4c7333c8981f314b19118
#
_entry.id   e24c691d64f4c7333c8981f314b19118
#
_cell.length_a   1.000
_cell.length_b   1.000
_cell.length_c   1.000
_cell.angle_alpha   90.00
_cell.angle_beta   90.00
_cell.angle_gamma   90.00
#
_symmetry.space_group_name_H-M   'P 1'
#
loop_
_entity.id
_entity.type
_entity.pdbx_description
1 polymer ?
#
loop_
_entity_poly.entity_id
_entity_poly.type
_entity_poly.pdbx_seq_one_letter_code
_entity_poly.pdbx_strand_id
1 'polypeptide(L)'
;MGYCTWADINEANRIYHDTEWGIPVHDDRHMFEHLSLECLQCGLSWDLMLKKREIFRRCFDNFDYDRIAAYDDADVERILNTEGMIRSRRKVEAVINNARCYRKVREEYGSFCGYIWAYSGGKTILYQGHDVGTIPVSNGLSNRISKDLKKRGFKFVGAVTIYSHLQACGIINDHDRDCPCYGKINEAHPTVRKRRDHEVK
;
A
#
# COMPACT_ATOMS: atom_id res chain seq x y z
N MET A 1 11.36 -24.86 -5.44
CA MET A 1 11.41 -23.40 -5.34
C MET A 1 10.12 -22.97 -4.68
N GLY A 2 10.20 -22.38 -3.50
CA GLY A 2 9.04 -21.91 -2.75
C GLY A 2 8.62 -20.54 -3.24
N TYR A 3 7.34 -20.38 -3.53
CA TYR A 3 6.73 -19.06 -3.68
C TYR A 3 6.05 -18.68 -2.36
N CYS A 4 5.81 -17.40 -2.14
CA CYS A 4 4.97 -16.95 -1.03
C CYS A 4 3.59 -17.63 -1.13
N THR A 5 3.16 -18.32 -0.09
CA THR A 5 1.97 -19.20 -0.13
C THR A 5 0.68 -18.48 -0.52
N TRP A 6 0.55 -17.19 -0.19
CA TRP A 6 -0.60 -16.39 -0.55
C TRP A 6 -0.69 -16.09 -2.07
N ALA A 7 0.43 -16.18 -2.80
CA ALA A 7 0.45 -15.97 -4.24
C ALA A 7 -0.17 -17.14 -5.04
N ASP A 8 -0.28 -18.31 -4.41
CA ASP A 8 -0.81 -19.52 -5.05
C ASP A 8 -2.34 -19.65 -5.01
N ILE A 9 -3.05 -18.65 -4.48
CA ILE A 9 -4.51 -18.66 -4.38
C ILE A 9 -5.17 -18.72 -5.76
N ASN A 10 -4.68 -17.91 -6.70
CA ASN A 10 -5.13 -17.87 -8.10
C ASN A 10 -4.15 -17.07 -8.98
N GLU A 11 -4.41 -17.06 -10.30
CA GLU A 11 -3.58 -16.38 -11.29
C GLU A 11 -3.42 -14.87 -11.02
N ALA A 12 -4.49 -14.17 -10.62
CA ALA A 12 -4.43 -12.73 -10.34
C ALA A 12 -3.48 -12.41 -9.16
N ASN A 13 -3.53 -13.23 -8.09
CA ASN A 13 -2.60 -13.10 -6.97
C ASN A 13 -1.16 -13.43 -7.39
N ARG A 14 -0.97 -14.41 -8.26
CA ARG A 14 0.35 -14.77 -8.80
C ARG A 14 0.93 -13.63 -9.63
N ILE A 15 0.17 -13.08 -10.56
CA ILE A 15 0.60 -11.95 -11.40
C ILE A 15 0.97 -10.76 -10.51
N TYR A 16 0.11 -10.39 -9.56
CA TYR A 16 0.38 -9.29 -8.65
C TYR A 16 1.67 -9.51 -7.84
N HIS A 17 1.86 -10.72 -7.29
CA HIS A 17 3.06 -11.08 -6.56
C HIS A 17 4.33 -10.98 -7.43
N ASP A 18 4.28 -11.49 -8.66
CA ASP A 18 5.46 -11.61 -9.51
C ASP A 18 5.85 -10.29 -10.19
N THR A 19 4.89 -9.34 -10.33
CA THR A 19 5.07 -8.14 -11.14
C THR A 19 4.92 -6.82 -10.40
N GLU A 20 4.39 -6.83 -9.15
CA GLU A 20 4.11 -5.60 -8.41
C GLU A 20 4.54 -5.66 -6.94
N TRP A 21 4.07 -6.68 -6.19
CA TRP A 21 4.24 -6.71 -4.75
C TRP A 21 5.72 -6.78 -4.35
N GLY A 22 6.14 -5.84 -3.49
CA GLY A 22 7.52 -5.75 -3.01
C GLY A 22 8.48 -5.02 -3.96
N ILE A 23 8.04 -4.66 -5.17
CA ILE A 23 8.86 -3.87 -6.10
C ILE A 23 8.84 -2.40 -5.64
N PRO A 24 10.01 -1.75 -5.48
CA PRO A 24 10.11 -0.37 -5.05
C PRO A 24 9.34 0.60 -5.95
N VAL A 25 8.36 1.31 -5.38
CA VAL A 25 7.53 2.30 -6.06
C VAL A 25 8.07 3.70 -5.76
N HIS A 26 8.40 4.46 -6.82
CA HIS A 26 8.87 5.85 -6.76
C HIS A 26 7.99 6.83 -7.53
N ASP A 27 6.88 6.36 -8.08
CA ASP A 27 5.86 7.17 -8.72
C ASP A 27 4.73 7.47 -7.74
N ASP A 28 4.44 8.76 -7.51
CA ASP A 28 3.44 9.21 -6.53
C ASP A 28 2.03 8.71 -6.83
N ARG A 29 1.65 8.61 -8.11
CA ARG A 29 0.33 8.12 -8.51
C ARG A 29 0.17 6.63 -8.24
N HIS A 30 1.20 5.84 -8.57
CA HIS A 30 1.23 4.41 -8.29
C HIS A 30 1.21 4.14 -6.78
N MET A 31 1.97 4.91 -6.00
CA MET A 31 1.96 4.81 -4.54
C MET A 31 0.60 5.20 -3.94
N PHE A 32 -0.10 6.20 -4.51
CA PHE A 32 -1.45 6.56 -4.11
C PHE A 32 -2.47 5.47 -4.46
N GLU A 33 -2.34 4.81 -5.63
CA GLU A 33 -3.15 3.63 -5.98
C GLU A 33 -3.02 2.55 -4.91
N HIS A 34 -1.80 2.15 -4.55
CA HIS A 34 -1.56 1.14 -3.51
C HIS A 34 -2.17 1.55 -2.17
N LEU A 35 -1.95 2.79 -1.71
CA LEU A 35 -2.52 3.27 -0.45
C LEU A 35 -4.05 3.23 -0.49
N SER A 36 -4.66 3.59 -1.60
CA SER A 36 -6.11 3.59 -1.78
C SER A 36 -6.68 2.18 -1.79
N LEU A 37 -6.01 1.23 -2.46
CA LEU A 37 -6.40 -0.18 -2.47
C LEU A 37 -6.35 -0.78 -1.06
N GLU A 38 -5.32 -0.49 -0.27
CA GLU A 38 -5.22 -0.92 1.13
C GLU A 38 -6.34 -0.32 2.01
N CYS A 39 -6.70 0.95 1.78
CA CYS A 39 -7.83 1.58 2.48
C CYS A 39 -9.16 0.93 2.08
N LEU A 40 -9.37 0.64 0.80
CA LEU A 40 -10.57 -0.02 0.30
C LEU A 40 -10.67 -1.47 0.77
N GLN A 41 -9.53 -2.14 0.94
CA GLN A 41 -9.44 -3.54 1.38
C GLN A 41 -9.89 -3.74 2.83
N CYS A 42 -9.78 -2.75 3.72
CA CYS A 42 -10.08 -2.92 5.14
C CYS A 42 -11.36 -3.76 5.40
N GLY A 43 -11.20 -4.96 5.99
CA GLY A 43 -12.28 -5.92 6.25
C GLY A 43 -12.74 -6.73 5.04
N LEU A 44 -12.00 -6.72 3.93
CA LEU A 44 -12.24 -7.49 2.71
C LEU A 44 -10.98 -8.29 2.33
N SER A 45 -11.10 -9.25 1.40
CA SER A 45 -9.95 -9.99 0.90
C SER A 45 -9.16 -9.21 -0.14
N TRP A 46 -7.82 -9.46 -0.22
CA TRP A 46 -6.99 -8.87 -1.27
C TRP A 46 -7.39 -9.34 -2.67
N ASP A 47 -7.75 -10.61 -2.81
CA ASP A 47 -8.27 -11.17 -4.05
C ASP A 47 -9.46 -10.37 -4.61
N LEU A 48 -10.36 -9.90 -3.75
CA LEU A 48 -11.46 -9.04 -4.15
C LEU A 48 -10.95 -7.68 -4.66
N MET A 49 -9.89 -7.13 -4.08
CA MET A 49 -9.27 -5.88 -4.55
C MET A 49 -8.70 -6.04 -5.95
N LEU A 50 -7.97 -7.11 -6.21
CA LEU A 50 -7.41 -7.39 -7.54
C LEU A 50 -8.52 -7.56 -8.60
N LYS A 51 -9.56 -8.32 -8.29
CA LYS A 51 -10.72 -8.53 -9.19
C LYS A 51 -11.47 -7.23 -9.52
N LYS A 52 -11.49 -6.27 -8.60
CA LYS A 52 -12.21 -5.00 -8.76
C LYS A 52 -11.31 -3.83 -9.17
N ARG A 53 -10.00 -4.05 -9.33
CA ARG A 53 -9.02 -3.00 -9.55
C ARG A 53 -9.35 -2.10 -10.73
N GLU A 54 -9.78 -2.67 -11.85
CA GLU A 54 -10.16 -1.91 -13.04
C GLU A 54 -11.44 -1.07 -12.82
N ILE A 55 -12.37 -1.53 -11.97
CA ILE A 55 -13.53 -0.74 -11.56
C ILE A 55 -13.07 0.45 -10.72
N PHE A 56 -12.16 0.23 -9.77
CA PHE A 56 -11.59 1.30 -8.95
C PHE A 56 -10.84 2.32 -9.81
N ARG A 57 -10.01 1.89 -10.77
CA ARG A 57 -9.31 2.77 -11.70
C ARG A 57 -10.28 3.67 -12.48
N ARG A 58 -11.37 3.11 -13.01
CA ARG A 58 -12.41 3.89 -13.69
C ARG A 58 -13.13 4.87 -12.77
N CYS A 59 -13.46 4.44 -11.54
CA CYS A 59 -14.18 5.26 -10.57
C CYS A 59 -13.34 6.43 -10.04
N PHE A 60 -12.03 6.23 -9.90
CA PHE A 60 -11.09 7.17 -9.30
C PHE A 60 -10.08 7.76 -10.31
N ASP A 61 -10.46 7.95 -11.58
CA ASP A 61 -9.63 8.57 -12.62
C ASP A 61 -8.21 8.01 -12.67
N ASN A 62 -8.06 6.67 -12.65
CA ASN A 62 -6.79 5.95 -12.55
C ASN A 62 -5.95 6.43 -11.37
N PHE A 63 -6.57 6.70 -10.24
CA PHE A 63 -5.94 7.19 -9.01
C PHE A 63 -5.14 8.50 -9.18
N ASP A 64 -5.61 9.37 -10.06
CA ASP A 64 -5.13 10.74 -10.16
C ASP A 64 -5.58 11.53 -8.92
N TYR A 65 -4.69 11.62 -7.94
CA TYR A 65 -5.01 12.23 -6.65
C TYR A 65 -5.31 13.73 -6.74
N ASP A 66 -4.85 14.42 -7.78
CA ASP A 66 -5.19 15.83 -8.01
C ASP A 66 -6.66 15.96 -8.43
N ARG A 67 -7.14 15.09 -9.31
CA ARG A 67 -8.55 15.02 -9.70
C ARG A 67 -9.43 14.55 -8.55
N ILE A 68 -9.04 13.46 -7.89
CA ILE A 68 -9.81 12.88 -6.77
C ILE A 68 -9.97 13.88 -5.61
N ALA A 69 -8.96 14.71 -5.35
CA ALA A 69 -9.02 15.74 -4.31
C ALA A 69 -10.12 16.79 -4.56
N ALA A 70 -10.52 16.98 -5.83
CA ALA A 70 -11.58 17.89 -6.22
C ALA A 70 -12.98 17.27 -6.21
N TYR A 71 -13.11 15.96 -6.02
CA TYR A 71 -14.40 15.27 -6.00
C TYR A 71 -15.34 15.81 -4.93
N ASP A 72 -16.62 15.90 -5.30
CA ASP A 72 -17.72 16.33 -4.44
C ASP A 72 -18.73 15.19 -4.12
N ASP A 73 -19.86 15.55 -3.54
CA ASP A 73 -20.90 14.57 -3.17
C ASP A 73 -21.51 13.87 -4.39
N ALA A 74 -21.59 14.55 -5.55
CA ALA A 74 -22.09 13.94 -6.79
C ALA A 74 -21.13 12.86 -7.29
N ASP A 75 -19.82 13.06 -7.15
CA ASP A 75 -18.82 12.03 -7.46
C ASP A 75 -18.92 10.83 -6.52
N VAL A 76 -19.15 11.08 -5.22
CA VAL A 76 -19.38 10.00 -4.24
C VAL A 76 -20.58 9.16 -4.66
N GLU A 77 -21.73 9.79 -5.02
CA GLU A 77 -22.91 9.08 -5.48
C GLU A 77 -22.66 8.32 -6.79
N ARG A 78 -21.98 8.93 -7.75
CA ARG A 78 -21.56 8.29 -9.01
C ARG A 78 -20.77 7.01 -8.73
N ILE A 79 -19.77 7.10 -7.86
CA ILE A 79 -18.91 5.96 -7.50
C ILE A 79 -19.72 4.85 -6.83
N LEU A 80 -20.56 5.19 -5.84
CA LEU A 80 -21.35 4.21 -5.09
C LEU A 80 -22.41 3.50 -5.98
N ASN A 81 -22.89 4.16 -7.02
CA ASN A 81 -23.85 3.61 -7.96
C ASN A 81 -23.20 2.87 -9.14
N THR A 82 -21.86 2.91 -9.26
CA THR A 82 -21.16 2.15 -10.31
C THR A 82 -21.28 0.65 -10.05
N GLU A 83 -21.71 -0.09 -11.08
CA GLU A 83 -21.83 -1.54 -11.01
C GLU A 83 -20.48 -2.19 -10.63
N GLY A 84 -20.54 -3.12 -9.70
CA GLY A 84 -19.37 -3.83 -9.21
C GLY A 84 -18.52 -3.06 -8.18
N MET A 85 -18.83 -1.79 -7.90
CA MET A 85 -18.12 -1.02 -6.88
C MET A 85 -18.43 -1.52 -5.45
N ILE A 86 -17.51 -1.31 -4.52
CA ILE A 86 -17.72 -1.53 -3.09
C ILE A 86 -18.68 -0.46 -2.56
N ARG A 87 -19.84 -0.85 -2.07
CA ARG A 87 -20.88 0.06 -1.56
C ARG A 87 -20.58 0.50 -0.13
N SER A 88 -19.51 1.24 0.04
CA SER A 88 -19.10 1.82 1.34
C SER A 88 -18.77 3.30 1.19
N ARG A 89 -19.74 4.17 1.50
CA ARG A 89 -19.57 5.62 1.46
C ARG A 89 -18.33 6.06 2.26
N ARG A 90 -18.17 5.54 3.47
CA ARG A 90 -17.01 5.87 4.33
C ARG A 90 -15.65 5.58 3.67
N LYS A 91 -15.55 4.50 2.88
CA LYS A 91 -14.30 4.16 2.17
C LYS A 91 -14.08 5.07 0.95
N VAL A 92 -15.13 5.38 0.20
CA VAL A 92 -15.07 6.31 -0.94
C VAL A 92 -14.64 7.70 -0.45
N GLU A 93 -15.32 8.23 0.56
CA GLU A 93 -14.99 9.52 1.17
C GLU A 93 -13.57 9.53 1.77
N ALA A 94 -13.10 8.40 2.30
CA ALA A 94 -11.75 8.28 2.81
C ALA A 94 -10.69 8.37 1.71
N VAL A 95 -10.91 7.77 0.53
CA VAL A 95 -10.00 7.90 -0.62
C VAL A 95 -9.93 9.37 -1.06
N ILE A 96 -11.06 10.06 -1.15
CA ILE A 96 -11.13 11.48 -1.51
C ILE A 96 -10.40 12.35 -0.48
N ASN A 97 -10.68 12.14 0.81
CA ASN A 97 -9.98 12.83 1.89
C ASN A 97 -8.47 12.58 1.85
N ASN A 98 -8.06 11.32 1.61
CA ASN A 98 -6.65 10.95 1.53
C ASN A 98 -5.97 11.60 0.34
N ALA A 99 -6.64 11.79 -0.80
CA ALA A 99 -6.11 12.54 -1.93
C ALA A 99 -5.82 14.01 -1.56
N ARG A 100 -6.71 14.64 -0.81
CA ARG A 100 -6.51 16.02 -0.29
C ARG A 100 -5.31 16.10 0.68
N CYS A 101 -5.18 15.11 1.56
CA CYS A 101 -4.05 15.03 2.48
C CYS A 101 -2.73 14.73 1.73
N TYR A 102 -2.79 13.87 0.72
CA TYR A 102 -1.67 13.48 -0.13
C TYR A 102 -1.04 14.69 -0.82
N ARG A 103 -1.87 15.57 -1.40
CA ARG A 103 -1.42 16.83 -1.99
C ARG A 103 -0.67 17.71 -1.01
N LYS A 104 -1.18 17.86 0.22
CA LYS A 104 -0.50 18.65 1.27
C LYS A 104 0.88 18.07 1.61
N VAL A 105 1.01 16.74 1.70
CA VAL A 105 2.31 16.11 1.93
C VAL A 105 3.25 16.34 0.76
N ARG A 106 2.75 16.24 -0.49
CA ARG A 106 3.54 16.55 -1.68
C ARG A 106 4.03 18.01 -1.70
N GLU A 107 3.17 18.96 -1.31
CA GLU A 107 3.54 20.38 -1.20
C GLU A 107 4.64 20.61 -0.15
N GLU A 108 4.62 19.88 0.96
CA GLU A 108 5.59 20.01 2.06
C GLU A 108 6.93 19.31 1.76
N TYR A 109 6.90 18.14 1.11
CA TYR A 109 8.07 17.27 0.93
C TYR A 109 8.55 17.12 -0.52
N GLY A 110 7.88 17.77 -1.47
CA GLY A 110 8.16 17.63 -2.91
C GLY A 110 7.50 16.41 -3.55
N SER A 111 7.41 15.28 -2.84
CA SER A 111 6.65 14.10 -3.26
C SER A 111 6.22 13.28 -2.05
N PHE A 112 5.14 12.51 -2.20
CA PHE A 112 4.70 11.56 -1.16
C PHE A 112 5.65 10.36 -1.11
N CYS A 113 6.15 9.90 -2.24
CA CYS A 113 7.19 8.88 -2.30
C CYS A 113 8.41 9.30 -1.49
N GLY A 114 8.92 10.52 -1.70
CA GLY A 114 10.05 11.07 -0.94
C GLY A 114 9.78 11.08 0.56
N TYR A 115 8.59 11.49 0.98
CA TYR A 115 8.17 11.47 2.38
C TYR A 115 8.17 10.04 2.98
N ILE A 116 7.58 9.05 2.28
CA ILE A 116 7.54 7.66 2.78
C ILE A 116 8.94 7.03 2.75
N TRP A 117 9.69 7.16 1.65
CA TRP A 117 11.02 6.60 1.53
C TRP A 117 12.04 7.18 2.53
N ALA A 118 11.85 8.42 3.01
CA ALA A 118 12.69 9.02 4.04
C ALA A 118 12.71 8.19 5.35
N TYR A 119 11.64 7.49 5.70
CA TYR A 119 11.57 6.62 6.88
C TYR A 119 12.51 5.40 6.81
N SER A 120 12.90 5.00 5.61
CA SER A 120 13.85 3.89 5.37
C SER A 120 15.23 4.37 4.90
N GLY A 121 15.43 5.68 4.75
CA GLY A 121 16.65 6.25 4.17
C GLY A 121 16.80 5.95 2.68
N GLY A 122 15.67 5.83 1.95
CA GLY A 122 15.63 5.56 0.53
C GLY A 122 16.00 4.12 0.15
N LYS A 123 15.97 3.18 1.09
CA LYS A 123 16.38 1.78 0.89
C LYS A 123 15.28 0.82 1.29
N THR A 124 15.17 -0.30 0.57
CA THR A 124 14.29 -1.41 0.96
C THR A 124 14.81 -2.06 2.24
N ILE A 125 13.94 -2.24 3.21
CA ILE A 125 14.27 -2.84 4.50
C ILE A 125 14.11 -4.35 4.43
N LEU A 126 15.15 -5.07 4.86
CA LEU A 126 15.15 -6.52 5.07
C LEU A 126 15.20 -6.79 6.57
N TYR A 127 14.08 -7.25 7.14
CA TYR A 127 14.04 -7.59 8.55
C TYR A 127 14.63 -8.98 8.80
N GLN A 128 15.51 -9.09 9.80
CA GLN A 128 16.04 -10.37 10.24
C GLN A 128 14.93 -11.18 10.94
N GLY A 129 14.77 -12.45 10.58
CA GLY A 129 13.77 -13.34 11.18
C GLY A 129 12.35 -13.15 10.64
N HIS A 130 12.17 -12.38 9.55
CA HIS A 130 10.96 -12.43 8.75
C HIS A 130 11.10 -13.59 7.77
N ASP A 131 10.36 -14.65 8.04
CA ASP A 131 10.23 -15.86 7.23
C ASP A 131 8.78 -16.32 7.26
N VAL A 132 8.46 -17.39 6.53
CA VAL A 132 7.11 -17.96 6.48
C VAL A 132 6.51 -18.12 7.89
N GLY A 133 5.33 -17.55 8.10
CA GLY A 133 4.59 -17.62 9.36
C GLY A 133 5.12 -16.74 10.50
N THR A 134 6.17 -15.95 10.28
CA THR A 134 6.75 -15.07 11.31
C THR A 134 6.67 -13.58 10.97
N ILE A 135 6.16 -13.23 9.78
CA ILE A 135 5.95 -11.85 9.36
C ILE A 135 4.85 -11.23 10.23
N PRO A 136 5.14 -10.11 10.92
CA PRO A 136 4.14 -9.46 11.76
C PRO A 136 3.08 -8.74 10.92
N VAL A 137 1.91 -8.50 11.49
CA VAL A 137 0.87 -7.70 10.84
C VAL A 137 1.13 -6.19 10.92
N SER A 138 2.03 -5.75 11.79
CA SER A 138 2.49 -4.37 11.94
C SER A 138 3.82 -4.36 12.70
N ASN A 139 4.56 -3.24 12.64
CA ASN A 139 5.81 -3.06 13.38
C ASN A 139 6.00 -1.61 13.84
N GLY A 140 7.12 -1.31 14.49
CA GLY A 140 7.44 0.05 14.96
C GLY A 140 7.47 1.10 13.83
N LEU A 141 7.92 0.72 12.62
CA LEU A 141 7.94 1.61 11.46
C LEU A 141 6.52 1.94 11.01
N SER A 142 5.68 0.92 10.76
CA SER A 142 4.29 1.13 10.34
C SER A 142 3.47 1.89 11.39
N ASN A 143 3.75 1.67 12.69
CA ASN A 143 3.13 2.41 13.78
C ASN A 143 3.49 3.91 13.74
N ARG A 144 4.77 4.26 13.53
CA ARG A 144 5.22 5.66 13.41
C ARG A 144 4.56 6.36 12.22
N ILE A 145 4.62 5.75 11.05
CA ILE A 145 4.02 6.30 9.82
C ILE A 145 2.50 6.44 9.98
N SER A 146 1.81 5.42 10.52
CA SER A 146 0.38 5.47 10.81
C SER A 146 0.01 6.64 11.72
N LYS A 147 0.78 6.87 12.79
CA LYS A 147 0.55 8.00 13.72
C LYS A 147 0.71 9.35 13.02
N ASP A 148 1.73 9.50 12.18
CA ASP A 148 1.97 10.76 11.46
C ASP A 148 0.91 11.00 10.38
N LEU A 149 0.56 10.00 9.57
CA LEU A 149 -0.50 10.12 8.58
C LEU A 149 -1.86 10.47 9.22
N LYS A 150 -2.18 9.87 10.38
CA LYS A 150 -3.41 10.23 11.14
C LYS A 150 -3.40 11.68 11.59
N LYS A 151 -2.27 12.19 12.09
CA LYS A 151 -2.13 13.62 12.46
C LYS A 151 -2.33 14.54 11.25
N ARG A 152 -1.94 14.10 10.06
CA ARG A 152 -2.14 14.81 8.78
C ARG A 152 -3.56 14.68 8.23
N GLY A 153 -4.45 13.95 8.91
CA GLY A 153 -5.87 13.80 8.59
C GLY A 153 -6.20 12.62 7.68
N PHE A 154 -5.26 11.75 7.35
CA PHE A 154 -5.55 10.54 6.57
C PHE A 154 -6.51 9.61 7.31
N LYS A 155 -7.34 8.88 6.55
CA LYS A 155 -8.32 7.92 7.03
C LYS A 155 -7.96 6.49 6.60
N PHE A 156 -8.39 5.50 7.38
CA PHE A 156 -8.09 4.08 7.15
C PHE A 156 -6.59 3.75 7.03
N VAL A 157 -5.74 4.49 7.71
CA VAL A 157 -4.28 4.33 7.73
C VAL A 157 -3.81 3.76 9.08
N GLY A 158 -4.45 2.68 9.55
CA GLY A 158 -4.01 1.90 10.70
C GLY A 158 -2.62 1.30 10.50
N ALA A 159 -1.93 0.92 11.59
CA ALA A 159 -0.58 0.35 11.49
C ALA A 159 -0.52 -0.91 10.63
N VAL A 160 -1.56 -1.74 10.64
CA VAL A 160 -1.69 -2.93 9.80
C VAL A 160 -1.80 -2.53 8.32
N THR A 161 -2.71 -1.61 7.99
CA THR A 161 -2.88 -1.07 6.62
C THR A 161 -1.58 -0.46 6.10
N ILE A 162 -0.89 0.32 6.94
CA ILE A 162 0.39 0.92 6.55
C ILE A 162 1.49 -0.14 6.38
N TYR A 163 1.50 -1.19 7.22
CA TYR A 163 2.46 -2.27 7.04
C TYR A 163 2.30 -2.96 5.67
N SER A 164 1.05 -3.31 5.31
CA SER A 164 0.73 -3.88 3.99
C SER A 164 1.13 -2.94 2.84
N HIS A 165 0.85 -1.63 3.01
CA HIS A 165 1.27 -0.62 2.03
C HIS A 165 2.80 -0.55 1.87
N LEU A 166 3.56 -0.64 2.96
CA LEU A 166 5.03 -0.65 2.90
C LEU A 166 5.58 -1.90 2.21
N GLN A 167 4.93 -3.06 2.41
CA GLN A 167 5.25 -4.29 1.68
C GLN A 167 4.92 -4.14 0.19
N ALA A 168 3.70 -3.72 -0.14
CA ALA A 168 3.24 -3.57 -1.52
C ALA A 168 4.15 -2.62 -2.34
N CYS A 169 4.60 -1.51 -1.73
CA CYS A 169 5.45 -0.51 -2.38
C CYS A 169 6.96 -0.78 -2.26
N GLY A 170 7.37 -1.93 -1.77
CA GLY A 170 8.78 -2.34 -1.70
C GLY A 170 9.65 -1.60 -0.68
N ILE A 171 9.04 -0.85 0.25
CA ILE A 171 9.78 -0.26 1.38
C ILE A 171 10.24 -1.36 2.35
N ILE A 172 9.47 -2.44 2.45
CA ILE A 172 9.81 -3.66 3.17
C ILE A 172 9.75 -4.82 2.18
N ASN A 173 10.81 -5.61 2.07
CA ASN A 173 10.80 -6.84 1.31
C ASN A 173 10.53 -8.02 2.27
N ASP A 174 9.29 -8.47 2.28
CA ASP A 174 8.81 -9.60 3.08
C ASP A 174 8.43 -10.82 2.20
N HIS A 175 9.00 -10.93 1.00
CA HIS A 175 8.97 -12.19 0.27
C HIS A 175 9.65 -13.29 1.10
N ASP A 176 9.13 -14.50 1.01
CA ASP A 176 9.80 -15.67 1.60
C ASP A 176 11.21 -15.80 1.04
N ARG A 177 12.19 -16.20 1.85
CA ARG A 177 13.61 -16.25 1.44
C ARG A 177 13.87 -17.15 0.24
N ASP A 178 13.09 -18.22 0.12
CA ASP A 178 13.18 -19.15 -1.00
C ASP A 178 12.38 -18.70 -2.21
N CYS A 179 11.67 -17.57 -2.11
CA CYS A 179 10.93 -16.98 -3.21
C CYS A 179 11.89 -16.30 -4.20
N PRO A 180 11.78 -16.58 -5.52
CA PRO A 180 12.63 -15.93 -6.52
C PRO A 180 12.56 -14.38 -6.50
N CYS A 181 11.40 -13.81 -6.13
CA CYS A 181 11.22 -12.37 -6.05
C CYS A 181 12.06 -11.75 -4.93
N TYR A 182 12.30 -12.47 -3.82
CA TYR A 182 13.18 -11.97 -2.75
C TYR A 182 14.57 -11.62 -3.25
N GLY A 183 15.22 -12.54 -3.95
CA GLY A 183 16.55 -12.34 -4.51
C GLY A 183 16.57 -11.24 -5.57
N LYS A 184 15.64 -11.29 -6.52
CA LYS A 184 15.54 -10.30 -7.61
C LYS A 184 15.45 -8.87 -7.11
N ILE A 185 14.59 -8.62 -6.11
CA ILE A 185 14.42 -7.27 -5.53
C ILE A 185 15.69 -6.82 -4.81
N ASN A 186 16.33 -7.71 -4.05
CA ASN A 186 17.54 -7.38 -3.29
C ASN A 186 18.75 -7.10 -4.19
N GLU A 187 18.83 -7.73 -5.36
CA GLU A 187 19.90 -7.50 -6.34
C GLU A 187 19.66 -6.21 -7.15
N ALA A 188 18.40 -5.90 -7.46
CA ALA A 188 18.05 -4.78 -8.31
C ALA A 188 17.97 -3.43 -7.56
N HIS A 189 17.78 -3.43 -6.24
CA HIS A 189 17.51 -2.22 -5.45
C HIS A 189 18.39 -2.09 -4.21
N PRO A 190 18.70 -0.84 -3.78
CA PRO A 190 19.44 -0.61 -2.53
C PRO A 190 18.67 -1.16 -1.33
N THR A 191 19.32 -1.97 -0.50
CA THR A 191 18.71 -2.59 0.67
C THR A 191 19.41 -2.21 1.96
N VAL A 192 18.70 -2.32 3.09
CA VAL A 192 19.25 -2.19 4.45
C VAL A 192 18.71 -3.28 5.34
N ARG A 193 19.59 -4.00 6.04
CA ARG A 193 19.17 -5.02 7.01
C ARG A 193 18.86 -4.37 8.36
N LYS A 194 17.71 -4.71 8.93
CA LYS A 194 17.33 -4.30 10.29
C LYS A 194 17.02 -5.52 11.14
N ARG A 195 17.25 -5.40 12.45
CA ARG A 195 16.77 -6.39 13.42
C ARG A 195 15.24 -6.30 13.46
N ARG A 196 14.60 -7.43 13.76
CA ARG A 196 13.15 -7.48 14.00
C ARG A 196 12.81 -6.44 15.09
N ASP A 197 11.96 -5.47 14.79
CA ASP A 197 11.40 -4.59 15.81
C ASP A 197 10.50 -5.47 16.69
N HIS A 198 10.93 -5.74 17.92
CA HIS A 198 10.04 -6.32 18.91
C HIS A 198 8.90 -5.32 19.09
N GLU A 199 7.66 -5.80 18.98
CA GLU A 199 6.49 -5.00 19.28
C GLU A 199 6.70 -4.30 20.62
N VAL A 200 6.71 -2.97 20.60
CA VAL A 200 6.53 -2.21 21.82
C VAL A 200 5.08 -2.48 22.25
N LYS A 201 4.91 -3.33 23.27
CA LYS A 201 3.63 -3.62 23.92
C LYS A 201 2.97 -2.33 24.43
#